data_b98f7a1675af9c3f3a661c94dbbb9d0e
#
_entry.id   b98f7a1675af9c3f3a661c94dbbb9d0e
#
_cell.length_a   1.000
_cell.length_b   1.000
_cell.length_c   1.000
_cell.angle_alpha   90.00
_cell.angle_beta   90.00
_cell.angle_gamma   90.00
#
_symmetry.space_group_name_H-M   'P 1'
#
loop_
_entity.id
_entity.type
_entity.pdbx_description
1 polymer ?
#
loop_
_entity_poly.entity_id
_entity_poly.type
_entity_poly.pdbx_seq_one_letter_code
_entity_poly.pdbx_strand_id
1 'polypeptide(L)'
;AIKDEYSDGWMLWEFTYKDDEEAKGKPDYIIMNFHKDSMQRQKGYSIDIKEYARKIHSNLSKRNFEKKWNLPRGKRNNYQLQRLDNTNWISTLEKGNEIYLNVFKALNDDYESYEMEYFKKMAEKQIVNGTRKWWEFNKILSSKINTETSLDGSQTHVTIDMPGRIPTEEERQDMWENRSFVDKMMQKNGSASREFVNRYNLKLVMWQF
;
A
#
# COMPACT_ATOMS: atom_id res chain seq x y z
N ALA A 1 19.90 -4.19 6.44
CA ALA A 1 19.20 -2.93 6.78
C ALA A 1 18.36 -3.12 8.04
N ILE A 2 17.56 -4.17 8.11
CA ILE A 2 16.71 -4.46 9.29
C ILE A 2 17.59 -4.73 10.51
N LYS A 3 18.60 -5.60 10.41
CA LYS A 3 19.55 -5.91 11.49
C LYS A 3 20.30 -4.68 12.04
N ASP A 4 20.49 -3.66 11.22
CA ASP A 4 21.19 -2.42 11.58
C ASP A 4 20.23 -1.27 11.87
N GLU A 5 18.93 -1.60 12.06
CA GLU A 5 17.85 -0.66 12.40
C GLU A 5 17.64 0.50 11.41
N TYR A 6 17.95 0.28 10.13
CA TYR A 6 17.69 1.24 9.06
C TYR A 6 16.26 1.17 8.52
N SER A 7 15.55 0.06 8.78
CA SER A 7 14.18 -0.21 8.35
C SER A 7 13.58 -1.28 9.24
N ASP A 8 12.29 -1.21 9.52
CA ASP A 8 11.57 -2.26 10.25
C ASP A 8 11.20 -3.43 9.34
N GLY A 9 11.15 -3.19 8.03
CA GLY A 9 10.83 -4.22 7.07
C GLY A 9 10.61 -3.69 5.67
N TRP A 10 10.37 -4.61 4.76
CA TRP A 10 10.00 -4.29 3.41
C TRP A 10 9.14 -5.39 2.80
N MET A 11 8.34 -5.02 1.79
CA MET A 11 7.55 -5.93 0.96
C MET A 11 7.75 -5.60 -0.51
N LEU A 12 7.81 -6.61 -1.35
CA LEU A 12 7.76 -6.51 -2.80
C LEU A 12 6.42 -7.05 -3.30
N TRP A 13 5.69 -6.22 -4.01
CA TRP A 13 4.41 -6.54 -4.61
C TRP A 13 4.50 -6.41 -6.12
N GLU A 14 3.85 -7.32 -6.84
CA GLU A 14 3.67 -7.31 -8.28
C GLU A 14 2.30 -6.73 -8.61
N PHE A 15 2.23 -5.82 -9.58
CA PHE A 15 0.95 -5.32 -10.08
C PHE A 15 0.25 -6.39 -10.92
N THR A 16 -1.04 -6.57 -10.70
CA THR A 16 -1.87 -7.50 -11.47
C THR A 16 -2.75 -6.72 -12.42
N TYR A 17 -2.58 -6.93 -13.70
CA TYR A 17 -3.36 -6.35 -14.79
C TYR A 17 -4.25 -7.41 -15.42
N LYS A 18 -5.33 -7.00 -16.09
CA LYS A 18 -6.23 -7.92 -16.78
C LYS A 18 -5.57 -8.59 -18.00
N ASP A 19 -4.79 -7.79 -18.71
CA ASP A 19 -4.11 -8.21 -19.94
C ASP A 19 -2.87 -7.34 -20.22
N ASP A 20 -2.12 -7.71 -21.24
CA ASP A 20 -0.88 -7.02 -21.63
C ASP A 20 -1.12 -5.58 -22.12
N GLU A 21 -2.28 -5.29 -22.68
CA GLU A 21 -2.62 -3.94 -23.16
C GLU A 21 -2.85 -3.00 -21.97
N GLU A 22 -3.52 -3.47 -20.91
CA GLU A 22 -3.66 -2.72 -19.67
C GLU A 22 -2.30 -2.51 -18.98
N ALA A 23 -1.39 -3.47 -19.04
CA ALA A 23 -0.07 -3.41 -18.41
C ALA A 23 0.91 -2.46 -19.13
N LYS A 24 0.67 -2.15 -20.41
CA LYS A 24 1.60 -1.39 -21.23
C LYS A 24 1.93 -0.01 -20.68
N GLY A 25 3.22 0.21 -20.41
CA GLY A 25 3.73 1.47 -19.86
C GLY A 25 3.46 1.70 -18.37
N LYS A 26 2.80 0.75 -17.70
CA LYS A 26 2.52 0.79 -16.27
C LYS A 26 3.64 0.12 -15.44
N PRO A 27 3.72 0.35 -14.13
CA PRO A 27 4.73 -0.27 -13.28
C PRO A 27 4.47 -1.78 -13.10
N ASP A 28 5.54 -2.57 -13.10
CA ASP A 28 5.46 -4.03 -12.83
C ASP A 28 5.43 -4.33 -11.33
N TYR A 29 6.16 -3.55 -10.53
CA TYR A 29 6.37 -3.82 -9.09
C TYR A 29 6.32 -2.56 -8.25
N ILE A 30 5.91 -2.74 -6.98
CA ILE A 30 6.07 -1.75 -5.93
C ILE A 30 6.87 -2.34 -4.77
N ILE A 31 7.83 -1.58 -4.25
CA ILE A 31 8.53 -1.90 -3.01
C ILE A 31 8.00 -0.97 -1.92
N MET A 32 7.44 -1.55 -0.88
CA MET A 32 7.03 -0.84 0.33
C MET A 32 8.12 -1.03 1.39
N ASN A 33 8.71 0.08 1.86
CA ASN A 33 9.68 0.06 2.96
C ASN A 33 9.03 0.67 4.20
N PHE A 34 9.19 0.00 5.33
CA PHE A 34 8.59 0.39 6.60
C PHE A 34 9.63 0.97 7.54
N HIS A 35 9.27 2.09 8.17
CA HIS A 35 10.10 2.77 9.16
C HIS A 35 9.20 3.16 10.33
N LYS A 36 9.67 2.95 11.56
CA LYS A 36 8.93 3.30 12.77
C LYS A 36 8.70 4.81 12.91
N ASP A 37 9.65 5.60 12.41
CA ASP A 37 9.61 7.06 12.48
C ASP A 37 10.48 7.74 11.41
N SER A 38 10.42 9.06 11.37
CA SER A 38 11.19 9.87 10.42
C SER A 38 12.71 9.80 10.67
N MET A 39 13.15 9.57 11.91
CA MET A 39 14.59 9.48 12.23
C MET A 39 15.19 8.20 11.67
N GLN A 40 14.52 7.06 11.85
CA GLN A 40 14.94 5.79 11.25
C GLN A 40 14.99 5.89 9.73
N ARG A 41 13.98 6.52 9.12
CA ARG A 41 13.96 6.74 7.68
C ARG A 41 15.13 7.60 7.20
N GLN A 42 15.42 8.71 7.88
CA GLN A 42 16.57 9.57 7.55
C GLN A 42 17.90 8.82 7.69
N LYS A 43 18.05 8.02 8.75
CA LYS A 43 19.21 7.15 8.94
C LYS A 43 19.34 6.16 7.77
N GLY A 44 18.25 5.55 7.32
CA GLY A 44 18.25 4.66 6.16
C GLY A 44 18.63 5.35 4.84
N TYR A 45 18.23 6.60 4.64
CA TYR A 45 18.60 7.37 3.43
C TYR A 45 20.04 7.92 3.47
N SER A 46 20.68 8.01 4.63
CA SER A 46 22.05 8.50 4.77
C SER A 46 23.10 7.46 4.40
N ILE A 47 22.74 6.18 4.27
CA ILE A 47 23.68 5.13 3.90
C ILE A 47 23.95 5.10 2.39
N ASP A 48 25.17 4.80 2.00
CA ASP A 48 25.46 4.36 0.64
C ASP A 48 24.93 2.94 0.44
N ILE A 49 23.73 2.85 -0.17
CA ILE A 49 23.04 1.57 -0.39
C ILE A 49 23.89 0.61 -1.23
N LYS A 50 24.69 1.13 -2.19
CA LYS A 50 25.58 0.29 -3.01
C LYS A 50 26.69 -0.32 -2.18
N GLU A 51 27.36 0.49 -1.36
CA GLU A 51 28.41 0.02 -0.47
C GLU A 51 27.85 -0.96 0.56
N TYR A 52 26.71 -0.65 1.15
CA TYR A 52 26.01 -1.52 2.09
C TYR A 52 25.63 -2.87 1.46
N ALA A 53 25.04 -2.87 0.26
CA ALA A 53 24.70 -4.08 -0.48
C ALA A 53 25.94 -4.91 -0.82
N ARG A 54 27.07 -4.25 -1.14
CA ARG A 54 28.34 -4.93 -1.41
C ARG A 54 28.89 -5.65 -0.17
N LYS A 55 28.74 -5.06 1.02
CA LYS A 55 29.15 -5.72 2.29
C LYS A 55 28.31 -6.96 2.55
N ILE A 56 26.99 -6.90 2.31
CA ILE A 56 26.08 -8.04 2.49
C ILE A 56 26.40 -9.16 1.48
N HIS A 57 26.65 -8.80 0.22
CA HIS A 57 26.98 -9.75 -0.84
C HIS A 57 28.50 -9.93 -1.03
N SER A 58 29.22 -10.01 0.07
CA SER A 58 30.71 -10.17 0.08
C SER A 58 31.22 -11.45 -0.61
N ASN A 59 30.34 -12.45 -0.77
CA ASN A 59 30.61 -13.68 -1.53
C ASN A 59 30.66 -13.48 -3.05
N LEU A 60 30.16 -12.36 -3.55
CA LEU A 60 30.24 -12.04 -4.98
C LEU A 60 31.57 -11.36 -5.28
N SER A 61 32.25 -11.75 -6.40
CA SER A 61 33.36 -10.97 -6.92
C SER A 61 32.91 -9.54 -7.26
N LYS A 62 33.83 -8.56 -7.19
CA LYS A 62 33.54 -7.15 -7.53
C LYS A 62 32.85 -7.03 -8.91
N ARG A 63 33.37 -7.75 -9.92
CA ARG A 63 32.85 -7.75 -11.27
C ARG A 63 31.39 -8.26 -11.33
N ASN A 64 31.10 -9.36 -10.64
CA ASN A 64 29.76 -9.95 -10.64
C ASN A 64 28.77 -9.07 -9.86
N PHE A 65 29.21 -8.46 -8.75
CA PHE A 65 28.41 -7.48 -8.04
C PHE A 65 28.06 -6.27 -8.92
N GLU A 66 29.07 -5.64 -9.56
CA GLU A 66 28.85 -4.48 -10.44
C GLU A 66 27.94 -4.83 -11.63
N LYS A 67 28.09 -5.99 -12.24
CA LYS A 67 27.21 -6.45 -13.32
C LYS A 67 25.75 -6.52 -12.84
N LYS A 68 25.50 -7.11 -11.68
CA LYS A 68 24.13 -7.20 -11.10
C LYS A 68 23.60 -5.85 -10.66
N TRP A 69 24.45 -5.02 -10.05
CA TRP A 69 24.07 -3.70 -9.56
C TRP A 69 23.66 -2.75 -10.69
N ASN A 70 24.39 -2.82 -11.80
CA ASN A 70 24.19 -1.93 -12.95
C ASN A 70 23.18 -2.48 -13.97
N LEU A 71 22.43 -3.54 -13.65
CA LEU A 71 21.33 -3.97 -14.49
C LEU A 71 20.35 -2.79 -14.73
N PRO A 72 19.84 -2.65 -15.95
CA PRO A 72 18.89 -1.59 -16.26
C PRO A 72 17.73 -1.60 -15.27
N ARG A 73 17.50 -0.46 -14.65
CA ARG A 73 16.34 -0.24 -13.79
C ARG A 73 15.39 0.69 -14.54
N GLY A 74 14.14 0.30 -14.59
CA GLY A 74 13.08 1.14 -15.15
C GLY A 74 12.94 2.46 -14.41
N LYS A 75 12.12 3.35 -14.94
CA LYS A 75 11.73 4.59 -14.29
C LYS A 75 11.05 4.24 -12.97
N ARG A 76 11.17 5.12 -11.96
CA ARG A 76 10.59 4.93 -10.62
C ARG A 76 9.74 6.12 -10.25
N ASN A 77 8.59 5.81 -9.68
CA ASN A 77 7.82 6.75 -8.89
C ASN A 77 8.08 6.47 -7.41
N ASN A 78 8.23 7.51 -6.61
CA ASN A 78 8.46 7.39 -5.18
C ASN A 78 7.36 8.14 -4.44
N TYR A 79 6.78 7.51 -3.44
CA TYR A 79 5.79 8.08 -2.55
C TYR A 79 6.26 7.92 -1.12
N GLN A 80 6.10 8.99 -0.35
CA GLN A 80 6.26 8.92 1.10
C GLN A 80 4.88 8.94 1.72
N LEU A 81 4.58 7.89 2.48
CA LEU A 81 3.32 7.74 3.17
C LEU A 81 3.51 7.89 4.68
N GLN A 82 2.53 8.47 5.33
CA GLN A 82 2.36 8.44 6.78
C GLN A 82 1.13 7.59 7.09
N ARG A 83 1.31 6.52 7.84
CA ARG A 83 0.19 5.75 8.36
C ARG A 83 -0.57 6.61 9.37
N LEU A 84 -1.86 6.82 9.11
CA LEU A 84 -2.78 7.52 10.00
C LEU A 84 -3.50 6.54 10.91
N ASP A 85 -3.96 5.41 10.36
CA ASP A 85 -4.68 4.39 11.13
C ASP A 85 -4.62 3.01 10.44
N ASN A 86 -4.93 1.96 11.17
CA ASN A 86 -5.02 0.60 10.64
C ASN A 86 -5.85 -0.31 11.56
N THR A 87 -6.31 -1.42 11.02
CA THR A 87 -6.84 -2.55 11.80
C THR A 87 -5.69 -3.46 12.24
N ASN A 88 -5.90 -4.23 13.31
CA ASN A 88 -4.92 -5.23 13.72
C ASN A 88 -4.71 -6.27 12.63
N TRP A 89 -3.45 -6.62 12.39
CA TRP A 89 -3.08 -7.69 11.48
C TRP A 89 -3.41 -9.05 12.10
N ILE A 90 -4.28 -9.83 11.47
CA ILE A 90 -4.78 -11.11 11.99
C ILE A 90 -4.33 -12.34 11.19
N SER A 91 -3.62 -12.15 10.09
CA SER A 91 -3.16 -13.25 9.26
C SER A 91 -1.66 -13.22 9.03
N THR A 92 -1.07 -14.41 8.87
CA THR A 92 0.31 -14.54 8.44
C THR A 92 0.43 -14.11 6.98
N LEU A 93 1.52 -13.41 6.65
CA LEU A 93 1.86 -13.11 5.27
C LEU A 93 2.31 -14.37 4.55
N GLU A 94 1.76 -14.58 3.36
CA GLU A 94 2.13 -15.69 2.48
C GLU A 94 2.37 -15.15 1.06
N LYS A 95 3.33 -15.75 0.36
CA LYS A 95 3.54 -15.44 -1.05
C LYS A 95 2.24 -15.66 -1.83
N GLY A 96 1.88 -14.68 -2.64
CA GLY A 96 0.64 -14.71 -3.40
C GLY A 96 -0.55 -14.07 -2.70
N ASN A 97 -0.42 -13.61 -1.44
CA ASN A 97 -1.46 -12.78 -0.84
C ASN A 97 -1.74 -11.55 -1.71
N GLU A 98 -3.00 -11.19 -1.81
CA GLU A 98 -3.44 -10.06 -2.62
C GLU A 98 -3.82 -8.87 -1.73
N ILE A 99 -3.54 -7.67 -2.23
CA ILE A 99 -4.05 -6.42 -1.64
C ILE A 99 -4.60 -5.51 -2.73
N TYR A 100 -5.53 -4.66 -2.32
CA TYR A 100 -6.01 -3.52 -3.10
C TYR A 100 -5.40 -2.24 -2.53
N LEU A 101 -4.68 -1.52 -3.36
CA LEU A 101 -4.17 -0.21 -3.03
C LEU A 101 -5.08 0.81 -3.71
N ASN A 102 -5.92 1.48 -2.91
CA ASN A 102 -6.86 2.47 -3.40
C ASN A 102 -6.30 3.87 -3.16
N VAL A 103 -6.32 4.69 -4.19
CA VAL A 103 -5.80 6.04 -4.19
C VAL A 103 -6.94 7.03 -4.20
N PHE A 104 -6.88 8.02 -3.30
CA PHE A 104 -7.91 9.02 -3.13
C PHE A 104 -7.34 10.44 -3.12
N LYS A 105 -8.22 11.39 -3.46
CA LYS A 105 -8.03 12.80 -3.21
C LYS A 105 -9.06 13.27 -2.19
N ALA A 106 -8.61 13.81 -1.07
CA ALA A 106 -9.49 14.46 -0.10
C ALA A 106 -10.10 15.70 -0.73
N LEU A 107 -11.41 15.88 -0.57
CA LEU A 107 -12.15 17.03 -1.08
C LEU A 107 -12.46 18.04 0.03
N ASN A 108 -12.37 17.63 1.30
CA ASN A 108 -12.54 18.48 2.48
C ASN A 108 -11.77 17.91 3.68
N ASP A 109 -11.75 18.65 4.78
CA ASP A 109 -11.00 18.29 5.99
C ASP A 109 -11.63 17.16 6.80
N ASP A 110 -12.89 16.81 6.54
CA ASP A 110 -13.60 15.74 7.26
C ASP A 110 -13.20 14.33 6.76
N TYR A 111 -12.51 14.23 5.62
CA TYR A 111 -12.21 12.94 5.00
C TYR A 111 -11.44 11.99 5.93
N GLU A 112 -10.40 12.49 6.60
CA GLU A 112 -9.61 11.67 7.53
C GLU A 112 -10.47 11.14 8.68
N SER A 113 -11.37 11.95 9.23
CA SER A 113 -12.29 11.54 10.29
C SER A 113 -13.26 10.45 9.80
N TYR A 114 -13.82 10.57 8.60
CA TYR A 114 -14.67 9.52 8.02
C TYR A 114 -13.92 8.20 7.84
N GLU A 115 -12.67 8.23 7.39
CA GLU A 115 -11.87 7.02 7.24
C GLU A 115 -11.60 6.35 8.59
N MET A 116 -11.15 7.11 9.59
CA MET A 116 -10.74 6.56 10.88
C MET A 116 -11.92 6.18 11.79
N GLU A 117 -13.04 6.92 11.73
CA GLU A 117 -14.15 6.71 12.65
C GLU A 117 -15.29 5.86 12.06
N TYR A 118 -15.47 5.89 10.75
CA TYR A 118 -16.56 5.17 10.10
C TYR A 118 -16.07 4.00 9.22
N PHE A 119 -15.22 4.26 8.22
CA PHE A 119 -14.78 3.19 7.30
C PHE A 119 -13.90 2.15 7.97
N LYS A 120 -13.08 2.53 8.95
CA LYS A 120 -12.34 1.58 9.80
C LYS A 120 -13.27 0.63 10.53
N LYS A 121 -14.35 1.12 11.17
CA LYS A 121 -15.33 0.27 11.86
C LYS A 121 -16.02 -0.71 10.90
N MET A 122 -16.27 -0.29 9.67
CA MET A 122 -16.77 -1.21 8.63
C MET A 122 -15.73 -2.27 8.29
N ALA A 123 -14.47 -1.89 8.14
CA ALA A 123 -13.37 -2.84 7.90
C ALA A 123 -13.22 -3.82 9.05
N GLU A 124 -13.31 -3.38 10.31
CA GLU A 124 -13.27 -4.24 11.49
C GLU A 124 -14.42 -5.26 11.52
N LYS A 125 -15.65 -4.85 11.19
CA LYS A 125 -16.79 -5.78 11.03
C LYS A 125 -16.53 -6.82 9.94
N GLN A 126 -15.94 -6.41 8.82
CA GLN A 126 -15.58 -7.32 7.73
C GLN A 126 -14.44 -8.27 8.10
N ILE A 127 -13.53 -7.86 8.97
CA ILE A 127 -12.47 -8.71 9.52
C ILE A 127 -13.08 -9.78 10.44
N VAL A 128 -14.00 -9.38 11.32
CA VAL A 128 -14.68 -10.30 12.23
C VAL A 128 -15.44 -11.39 11.47
N ASN A 129 -16.11 -11.06 10.38
CA ASN A 129 -16.83 -12.06 9.55
C ASN A 129 -15.93 -12.75 8.50
N GLY A 130 -14.64 -12.41 8.43
CA GLY A 130 -13.66 -13.05 7.56
C GLY A 130 -13.68 -12.58 6.08
N THR A 131 -14.47 -11.58 5.71
CA THR A 131 -14.52 -11.04 4.34
C THR A 131 -13.40 -10.06 4.02
N ARG A 132 -12.68 -9.59 5.06
CA ARG A 132 -11.45 -8.80 4.97
C ARG A 132 -10.43 -9.37 5.95
N LYS A 133 -9.15 -9.26 5.65
CA LYS A 133 -8.06 -9.68 6.53
C LYS A 133 -7.35 -8.50 7.18
N TRP A 134 -7.27 -7.38 6.49
CA TRP A 134 -6.57 -6.20 6.97
C TRP A 134 -7.00 -4.95 6.21
N TRP A 135 -6.90 -3.80 6.87
CA TRP A 135 -7.10 -2.47 6.32
C TRP A 135 -6.11 -1.49 6.92
N GLU A 136 -5.60 -0.58 6.11
CA GLU A 136 -4.69 0.49 6.52
C GLU A 136 -5.01 1.78 5.76
N PHE A 137 -4.88 2.91 6.46
CA PHE A 137 -5.10 4.23 5.92
C PHE A 137 -3.85 5.09 6.05
N ASN A 138 -3.44 5.71 4.94
CA ASN A 138 -2.20 6.48 4.83
C ASN A 138 -2.44 7.82 4.15
N LYS A 139 -1.71 8.85 4.63
CA LYS A 139 -1.58 10.15 3.99
C LYS A 139 -0.34 10.18 3.11
N ILE A 140 -0.45 10.75 1.92
CA ILE A 140 0.68 11.00 1.03
C ILE A 140 1.35 12.29 1.48
N LEU A 141 2.57 12.22 1.99
CA LEU A 141 3.35 13.38 2.43
C LEU A 141 4.12 14.03 1.28
N SER A 142 4.64 13.20 0.38
CA SER A 142 5.35 13.65 -0.82
C SER A 142 5.35 12.58 -1.90
N SER A 143 5.46 13.02 -3.15
CA SER A 143 5.63 12.14 -4.30
C SER A 143 6.67 12.69 -5.26
N LYS A 144 7.42 11.79 -5.91
CA LYS A 144 8.27 12.09 -7.05
C LYS A 144 7.88 11.16 -8.19
N ILE A 145 7.20 11.71 -9.18
CA ILE A 145 6.67 10.99 -10.33
C ILE A 145 7.63 11.18 -11.50
N ASN A 146 8.19 10.09 -12.01
CA ASN A 146 9.16 10.08 -13.10
C ASN A 146 8.65 9.29 -14.34
N THR A 147 7.42 8.78 -14.27
CA THR A 147 6.78 8.02 -15.34
C THR A 147 5.41 8.60 -15.64
N GLU A 148 4.92 8.39 -16.85
CA GLU A 148 3.53 8.63 -17.14
C GLU A 148 2.68 7.65 -16.32
N THR A 149 1.88 8.17 -15.42
CA THR A 149 0.93 7.42 -14.61
C THR A 149 -0.40 8.17 -14.62
N SER A 150 -1.46 7.49 -14.24
CA SER A 150 -2.76 8.14 -13.99
C SER A 150 -2.75 9.05 -12.74
N LEU A 151 -1.61 9.13 -12.05
CA LEU A 151 -1.44 9.95 -10.86
C LEU A 151 -0.79 11.28 -11.26
N ASP A 152 -1.52 12.37 -11.12
CA ASP A 152 -1.10 13.74 -11.50
C ASP A 152 -0.47 14.54 -10.35
N GLY A 153 -0.31 13.91 -9.17
CA GLY A 153 0.24 14.54 -7.97
C GLY A 153 -0.82 15.22 -7.09
N SER A 154 -2.09 15.20 -7.49
CA SER A 154 -3.20 15.76 -6.68
C SER A 154 -3.72 14.79 -5.62
N GLN A 155 -3.25 13.54 -5.63
CA GLN A 155 -3.65 12.51 -4.69
C GLN A 155 -3.12 12.82 -3.30
N THR A 156 -3.96 12.61 -2.30
CA THR A 156 -3.66 12.96 -0.92
C THR A 156 -3.55 11.73 -0.01
N HIS A 157 -4.25 10.65 -0.32
CA HIS A 157 -4.36 9.49 0.56
C HIS A 157 -4.37 8.16 -0.19
N VAL A 158 -4.03 7.11 0.56
CA VAL A 158 -4.05 5.72 0.10
C VAL A 158 -4.67 4.85 1.19
N THR A 159 -5.61 3.96 0.82
CA THR A 159 -5.96 2.82 1.66
C THR A 159 -5.36 1.55 1.10
N ILE A 160 -4.99 0.64 1.99
CA ILE A 160 -4.52 -0.70 1.64
C ILE A 160 -5.51 -1.69 2.25
N ASP A 161 -6.07 -2.54 1.41
CA ASP A 161 -7.07 -3.53 1.79
C ASP A 161 -6.57 -4.93 1.46
N MET A 162 -6.51 -5.83 2.43
CA MET A 162 -6.30 -7.24 2.17
C MET A 162 -7.65 -7.96 2.19
N PRO A 163 -8.12 -8.50 1.04
CA PRO A 163 -9.37 -9.22 0.98
C PRO A 163 -9.29 -10.54 1.78
N GLY A 164 -10.41 -10.94 2.34
CA GLY A 164 -10.63 -12.23 2.94
C GLY A 164 -11.42 -13.17 2.00
N ARG A 165 -12.31 -13.99 2.58
CA ARG A 165 -13.23 -14.79 1.78
C ARG A 165 -14.25 -13.91 1.03
N ILE A 166 -14.76 -14.44 -0.05
CA ILE A 166 -15.86 -13.78 -0.76
C ILE A 166 -17.10 -13.77 0.15
N PRO A 167 -17.76 -12.61 0.34
CA PRO A 167 -19.00 -12.55 1.12
C PRO A 167 -20.13 -13.33 0.41
N THR A 168 -21.01 -13.95 1.18
CA THR A 168 -22.25 -14.55 0.66
C THR A 168 -23.19 -13.46 0.13
N GLU A 169 -24.24 -13.87 -0.60
CA GLU A 169 -25.24 -12.91 -1.10
C GLU A 169 -25.99 -12.23 0.06
N GLU A 170 -26.37 -13.00 1.09
CA GLU A 170 -27.01 -12.48 2.29
C GLU A 170 -26.12 -11.44 3.00
N GLU A 171 -24.82 -11.74 3.19
CA GLU A 171 -23.87 -10.80 3.77
C GLU A 171 -23.68 -9.55 2.92
N ARG A 172 -23.76 -9.67 1.58
CA ARG A 172 -23.73 -8.50 0.68
C ARG A 172 -24.97 -7.64 0.86
N GLN A 173 -26.14 -8.24 0.95
CA GLN A 173 -27.40 -7.53 1.19
C GLN A 173 -27.36 -6.82 2.54
N ASP A 174 -26.92 -7.49 3.61
CA ASP A 174 -26.77 -6.86 4.93
C ASP A 174 -25.77 -5.71 4.93
N MET A 175 -24.63 -5.88 4.24
CA MET A 175 -23.64 -4.81 4.13
C MET A 175 -24.13 -3.58 3.35
N TRP A 176 -25.11 -3.72 2.45
CA TRP A 176 -25.49 -2.64 1.54
C TRP A 176 -26.96 -2.19 1.68
N GLU A 177 -27.89 -3.13 1.88
CA GLU A 177 -29.32 -2.85 1.85
C GLU A 177 -29.93 -2.67 3.24
N ASN A 178 -29.53 -3.51 4.20
CA ASN A 178 -30.13 -3.59 5.55
C ASN A 178 -29.49 -2.66 6.58
N ARG A 179 -28.67 -1.68 6.13
CA ARG A 179 -28.03 -0.74 7.04
C ARG A 179 -28.99 0.30 7.60
N SER A 180 -28.65 0.76 8.81
CA SER A 180 -29.37 1.86 9.44
C SER A 180 -29.33 3.14 8.57
N PHE A 181 -30.30 4.01 8.77
CA PHE A 181 -30.30 5.33 8.12
C PHE A 181 -29.01 6.11 8.42
N VAL A 182 -28.53 6.04 9.67
CA VAL A 182 -27.29 6.70 10.10
C VAL A 182 -26.09 6.16 9.32
N ASP A 183 -25.95 4.83 9.20
CA ASP A 183 -24.87 4.21 8.43
C ASP A 183 -24.91 4.63 6.95
N LYS A 184 -26.09 4.69 6.35
CA LYS A 184 -26.25 5.15 4.97
C LYS A 184 -25.83 6.61 4.79
N MET A 185 -26.20 7.48 5.75
CA MET A 185 -25.79 8.89 5.73
C MET A 185 -24.28 9.06 5.94
N MET A 186 -23.70 8.35 6.91
CA MET A 186 -22.25 8.38 7.16
C MET A 186 -21.46 7.93 5.93
N GLN A 187 -21.90 6.86 5.27
CA GLN A 187 -21.27 6.42 4.03
C GLN A 187 -21.40 7.45 2.92
N LYS A 188 -22.59 8.01 2.73
CA LYS A 188 -22.83 9.03 1.70
C LYS A 188 -21.92 10.22 1.89
N ASN A 189 -21.86 10.75 3.11
CA ASN A 189 -21.05 11.92 3.43
C ASN A 189 -19.54 11.60 3.34
N GLY A 190 -19.11 10.46 3.88
CA GLY A 190 -17.73 10.01 3.80
C GLY A 190 -17.29 9.75 2.35
N SER A 191 -18.18 9.21 1.50
CA SER A 191 -17.89 9.08 0.07
C SER A 191 -17.82 10.42 -0.65
N ALA A 192 -18.64 11.39 -0.24
CA ALA A 192 -18.63 12.74 -0.80
C ALA A 192 -17.42 13.59 -0.32
N SER A 193 -16.76 13.20 0.76
CA SER A 193 -15.55 13.89 1.27
C SER A 193 -14.27 13.55 0.49
N ARG A 194 -14.33 12.60 -0.46
CA ARG A 194 -13.19 12.13 -1.24
C ARG A 194 -13.56 11.86 -2.70
N GLU A 195 -12.57 11.93 -3.56
CA GLU A 195 -12.59 11.46 -4.93
C GLU A 195 -11.80 10.15 -5.02
N PHE A 196 -12.38 9.11 -5.58
CA PHE A 196 -11.66 7.88 -5.90
C PHE A 196 -10.89 8.10 -7.20
N VAL A 197 -9.56 8.01 -7.14
CA VAL A 197 -8.67 8.25 -8.28
C VAL A 197 -8.35 6.94 -9.01
N ASN A 198 -7.88 5.92 -8.27
CA ASN A 198 -7.50 4.66 -8.88
C ASN A 198 -7.44 3.52 -7.85
N ARG A 199 -7.48 2.28 -8.36
CA ARG A 199 -7.20 1.06 -7.61
C ARG A 199 -6.15 0.25 -8.31
N TYR A 200 -5.16 -0.19 -7.56
CA TYR A 200 -4.17 -1.15 -8.01
C TYR A 200 -4.38 -2.47 -7.28
N ASN A 201 -4.38 -3.56 -8.06
CA ASN A 201 -4.38 -4.92 -7.52
C ASN A 201 -2.93 -5.39 -7.46
N LEU A 202 -2.52 -5.87 -6.30
CA LEU A 202 -1.13 -6.22 -6.02
C LEU A 202 -1.06 -7.62 -5.43
N LYS A 203 -0.03 -8.38 -5.81
CA LYS A 203 0.23 -9.73 -5.32
C LYS A 203 1.59 -9.78 -4.64
N LEU A 204 1.64 -10.34 -3.43
CA LEU A 204 2.87 -10.42 -2.63
C LEU A 204 3.87 -11.39 -3.26
N VAL A 205 5.05 -10.90 -3.56
CA VAL A 205 6.17 -11.68 -4.12
C VAL A 205 7.12 -12.14 -3.02
N MET A 206 7.55 -11.20 -2.17
CA MET A 206 8.47 -11.47 -1.06
C MET A 206 8.42 -10.35 -0.01
N TRP A 207 8.88 -10.65 1.19
CA TRP A 207 8.94 -9.69 2.29
C TRP A 207 10.01 -10.08 3.30
N GLN A 208 10.34 -9.13 4.18
CA GLN A 208 11.17 -9.35 5.36
C GLN A 208 10.83 -8.30 6.43
N PHE A 209 10.69 -8.76 7.66
CA PHE A 209 10.54 -7.95 8.88
C PHE A 209 11.57 -8.33 9.93
#